data_3187d9afad5d06b2d48d54397883aa67
#
_entry.id   3187d9afad5d06b2d48d54397883aa67
#
_cell.length_a   1.000
_cell.length_b   1.000
_cell.length_c   1.000
_cell.angle_alpha   90.00
_cell.angle_beta   90.00
_cell.angle_gamma   90.00
#
_symmetry.space_group_name_H-M   'P 1'
#
loop_
_entity.id
_entity.type
_entity.pdbx_description
1 polymer ?
#
loop_
_entity_poly.entity_id
_entity_poly.type
_entity_poly.pdbx_seq_one_letter_code
_entity_poly.pdbx_strand_id
1 'polypeptide(L)' 'MSLEEHYNFYEKKGLNKKEIIKQIAKDRNLNKNEVYMKFLDK' A
#
# COMPACT_ATOMS: atom_id res chain seq x y z
N MET A 1 -8.01 -8.31 -5.57
CA MET A 1 -7.94 -7.49 -4.35
C MET A 1 -7.65 -6.05 -4.72
N SER A 2 -8.48 -5.13 -4.25
CA SER A 2 -8.28 -3.72 -4.55
C SER A 2 -7.10 -3.18 -3.73
N LEU A 3 -6.65 -1.97 -4.10
CA LEU A 3 -5.55 -1.34 -3.36
C LEU A 3 -5.94 -1.11 -1.91
N GLU A 4 -7.19 -0.70 -1.70
CA GLU A 4 -7.68 -0.45 -0.35
C GLU A 4 -7.70 -1.73 0.47
N GLU A 5 -8.17 -2.80 -0.11
CA GLU A 5 -8.19 -4.09 0.58
C GLU A 5 -6.78 -4.56 0.87
N HIS A 6 -5.89 -4.36 -0.07
CA HIS A 6 -4.49 -4.73 0.10
C HIS A 6 -3.86 -3.95 1.26
N TYR A 7 -4.15 -2.66 1.31
CA TYR A 7 -3.67 -1.80 2.38
C TYR A 7 -4.18 -2.28 3.74
N ASN A 8 -5.48 -2.54 3.82
CA ASN A 8 -6.09 -3.00 5.07
C ASN A 8 -5.51 -4.33 5.53
N PHE A 9 -5.22 -5.19 4.58
CA PHE A 9 -4.64 -6.49 4.90
C PHE A 9 -3.31 -6.34 5.66
N TYR A 10 -2.46 -5.46 5.18
CA TYR A 10 -1.18 -5.23 5.83
C TYR A 10 -1.32 -4.41 7.10
N GLU A 11 -2.29 -3.52 7.13
CA GLU A 11 -2.53 -2.70 8.33
C GLU A 11 -2.90 -3.59 9.50
N LYS A 12 -3.69 -4.60 9.26
CA LYS A 12 -4.08 -5.54 10.30
C LYS A 12 -2.90 -6.35 10.81
N LYS A 13 -1.87 -6.45 10.01
CA LYS A 13 -0.64 -7.15 10.43
C LYS A 13 0.27 -6.29 11.28
N GLY A 14 -0.08 -5.02 11.45
CA GLY A 14 0.68 -4.13 12.30
C GLY A 14 1.72 -3.31 11.57
N LEU A 15 1.71 -3.31 10.25
CA LEU A 15 2.65 -2.50 9.49
C LEU A 15 2.22 -1.04 9.50
N ASN A 16 3.20 -0.13 9.49
CA ASN A 16 2.86 1.28 9.38
C ASN A 16 2.66 1.67 7.91
N LYS A 17 2.24 2.90 7.69
CA LYS A 17 1.90 3.36 6.35
C LYS A 17 3.04 3.20 5.35
N LYS A 18 4.23 3.59 5.75
CA LYS A 18 5.40 3.48 4.89
C LYS A 18 5.67 2.04 4.48
N GLU A 19 5.60 1.14 5.46
CA GLU A 19 5.84 -0.27 5.20
C GLU A 19 4.77 -0.85 4.30
N ILE A 20 3.52 -0.46 4.52
CA ILE A 20 2.41 -0.97 3.71
C ILE A 20 2.58 -0.56 2.26
N ILE A 21 2.89 0.71 2.03
CA ILE A 21 3.06 1.21 0.66
C ILE A 21 4.22 0.48 -0.03
N LYS A 22 5.29 0.28 0.70
CA LYS A 22 6.45 -0.43 0.17
C LYS A 22 6.09 -1.85 -0.24
N GLN A 23 5.36 -2.55 0.62
CA GLN A 23 4.97 -3.92 0.34
C GLN A 23 4.01 -4.03 -0.83
N ILE A 24 3.04 -3.12 -0.89
CA ILE A 24 2.08 -3.13 -1.99
C ILE A 24 2.77 -2.88 -3.31
N ALA A 25 3.68 -1.92 -3.34
CA ALA A 25 4.42 -1.62 -4.56
C ALA A 25 5.20 -2.83 -5.03
N LYS A 26 5.82 -3.53 -4.09
CA LYS A 26 6.59 -4.71 -4.42
C LYS A 26 5.69 -5.85 -4.90
N ASP A 27 4.60 -6.06 -4.21
CA ASP A 27 3.69 -7.16 -4.55
C ASP A 27 3.04 -6.97 -5.91
N ARG A 28 2.75 -5.73 -6.27
CA ARG A 28 2.08 -5.42 -7.51
C ARG A 28 3.03 -4.95 -8.60
N ASN A 29 4.30 -4.93 -8.29
CA ASN A 29 5.32 -4.48 -9.23
C ASN A 29 5.06 -3.05 -9.70
N LEU A 30 4.73 -2.20 -8.74
CA LEU A 30 4.44 -0.79 -9.01
C LEU A 30 5.51 0.09 -8.40
N ASN A 31 5.54 1.33 -8.85
CA ASN A 31 6.41 2.34 -8.27
C ASN A 31 5.85 2.77 -6.93
N LYS A 32 6.73 2.91 -5.93
CA LYS A 32 6.29 3.34 -4.60
C LYS A 32 5.55 4.68 -4.66
N ASN A 33 6.03 5.58 -5.51
CA ASN A 33 5.40 6.89 -5.64
C ASN A 33 3.97 6.77 -6.15
N GLU A 34 3.76 5.87 -7.08
CA GLU A 34 2.42 5.66 -7.62
C GLU A 34 1.46 5.18 -6.54
N VAL A 35 1.91 4.22 -5.75
CA VAL A 35 1.07 3.71 -4.67
C VAL A 35 0.82 4.79 -3.63
N TYR A 36 1.85 5.52 -3.27
CA TYR A 36 1.74 6.59 -2.30
C TYR A 36 0.74 7.65 -2.74
N MET A 37 0.81 8.04 -4.01
CA MET A 37 -0.09 9.04 -4.55
C MET A 37 -1.54 8.61 -4.50
N LYS A 38 -1.78 7.33 -4.73
CA LYS A 38 -3.15 6.82 -4.69
C LYS A 38 -3.74 6.90 -3.29
N PHE A 39 -2.92 6.77 -2.28
CA PHE A 39 -3.41 6.85 -0.91
C PHE A 39 -3.39 8.27 -0.36
N LEU A 40 -2.69 9.16 -1.01
CA LEU A 40 -2.69 10.57 -0.64
C LEU A 40 -3.98 11.25 -1.08
N ASP A 41 -4.60 10.71 -2.08
CA ASP A 41 -5.73 11.34 -2.75
C ASP A 41 -7.04 11.13 -1.99
N LYS A 42 -6.97 11.04 -0.72
CA LYS A 42 -8.17 10.81 0.11
C LYS A 42 -8.61 12.07 0.82
#